data_72cb6ff3d7e01285a5266bb5b30ebc06
#
_entry.id   72cb6ff3d7e01285a5266bb5b30ebc06
#
_cell.length_a   1.000
_cell.length_b   1.000
_cell.length_c   1.000
_cell.angle_alpha   90.00
_cell.angle_beta   90.00
_cell.angle_gamma   90.00
#
_symmetry.space_group_name_H-M   'P 1'
#
loop_
_entity.id
_entity.type
_entity.pdbx_description
1 polymer ?
#
loop_
_entity_poly.entity_id
_entity_poly.type
_entity_poly.pdbx_seq_one_letter_code
_entity_poly.pdbx_strand_id
1 'polypeptide(L)'
;MAKEVLMMVMAGCPHCRNAFEMMDTLRQEHPEYAAVKVKIVDETIEKDFAASLDYYYVPTFFVEGEKLHEGRPTLEAVEAVFKVALANS
;
A
#
# COMPACT_ATOMS: atom_id res chain seq x y z
N MET A 1 -12.67 13.54 -0.12
CA MET A 1 -12.52 12.11 0.24
C MET A 1 -11.14 11.63 -0.16
N ALA A 2 -10.53 10.79 0.69
CA ALA A 2 -9.22 10.24 0.38
C ALA A 2 -9.31 9.27 -0.81
N LYS A 3 -8.26 9.22 -1.61
CA LYS A 3 -8.16 8.25 -2.71
C LYS A 3 -7.82 6.88 -2.17
N GLU A 4 -8.30 5.84 -2.84
CA GLU A 4 -7.99 4.48 -2.43
C GLU A 4 -6.56 4.10 -2.78
N VAL A 5 -5.89 3.45 -1.86
CA VAL A 5 -4.56 2.89 -2.07
C VAL A 5 -4.72 1.44 -2.49
N LEU A 6 -4.01 1.02 -3.52
CA LEU A 6 -3.92 -0.39 -3.92
C LEU A 6 -2.59 -0.93 -3.42
N MET A 7 -2.64 -1.99 -2.62
CA MET A 7 -1.44 -2.64 -2.08
C MET A 7 -1.36 -4.07 -2.60
N MET A 8 -0.32 -4.34 -3.38
CA MET A 8 -0.05 -5.69 -3.86
C MET A 8 0.80 -6.43 -2.85
N VAL A 9 0.40 -7.64 -2.51
CA VAL A 9 1.08 -8.47 -1.50
C VAL A 9 1.20 -9.90 -1.99
N MET A 10 1.94 -10.71 -1.22
CA MET A 10 2.03 -12.15 -1.42
C MET A 10 1.97 -12.82 -0.05
N ALA A 11 1.26 -13.92 0.06
CA ALA A 11 1.17 -14.67 1.31
C ALA A 11 2.55 -15.13 1.75
N GLY A 12 2.84 -14.98 3.05
CA GLY A 12 4.13 -15.38 3.61
C GLY A 12 5.27 -14.40 3.39
N CYS A 13 4.99 -13.22 2.87
CA CYS A 13 6.02 -12.22 2.62
C CYS A 13 6.31 -11.40 3.89
N PRO A 14 7.52 -11.49 4.46
CA PRO A 14 7.85 -10.71 5.68
C PRO A 14 7.77 -9.21 5.47
N HIS A 15 8.15 -8.72 4.31
CA HIS A 15 8.07 -7.28 4.00
C HIS A 15 6.62 -6.80 3.97
N CYS A 16 5.71 -7.63 3.47
CA CYS A 16 4.28 -7.29 3.47
C CYS A 16 3.76 -7.19 4.90
N ARG A 17 4.15 -8.12 5.78
CA ARG A 17 3.77 -8.08 7.19
C ARG A 17 4.29 -6.81 7.86
N ASN A 18 5.56 -6.46 7.60
CA ASN A 18 6.14 -5.25 8.14
C ASN A 18 5.37 -4.01 7.68
N ALA A 19 4.95 -3.99 6.43
CA ALA A 19 4.16 -2.88 5.91
C ALA A 19 2.82 -2.75 6.63
N PHE A 20 2.14 -3.87 6.92
CA PHE A 20 0.90 -3.84 7.68
C PHE A 20 1.10 -3.26 9.07
N GLU A 21 2.18 -3.63 9.75
CA GLU A 21 2.51 -3.09 11.07
C GLU A 21 2.79 -1.59 10.99
N MET A 22 3.49 -1.14 9.97
CA MET A 22 3.77 0.27 9.74
C MET A 22 2.48 1.06 9.51
N MET A 23 1.55 0.49 8.73
CA MET A 23 0.24 1.11 8.49
C MET A 23 -0.55 1.27 9.79
N ASP A 24 -0.54 0.23 10.63
CA ASP A 24 -1.22 0.28 11.92
C ASP A 24 -0.61 1.35 12.82
N THR A 25 0.72 1.41 12.88
CA THR A 25 1.43 2.42 13.67
C THR A 25 1.06 3.82 13.22
N LEU A 26 1.06 4.07 11.92
CA LEU A 26 0.73 5.38 11.38
C LEU A 26 -0.71 5.78 11.69
N ARG A 27 -1.64 4.84 11.60
CA ARG A 27 -3.05 5.11 11.92
C ARG A 27 -3.24 5.42 13.40
N GLN A 28 -2.46 4.79 14.28
CA GLN A 28 -2.53 5.07 15.72
C GLN A 28 -1.96 6.43 16.06
N GLU A 29 -0.85 6.81 15.41
CA GLU A 29 -0.19 8.09 15.67
C GLU A 29 -0.88 9.26 14.96
N HIS A 30 -1.53 8.99 13.84
CA HIS A 30 -2.17 10.02 13.01
C HIS A 30 -3.60 9.59 12.69
N PRO A 31 -4.58 9.97 13.52
CA PRO A 31 -5.97 9.54 13.33
C PRO A 31 -6.56 9.89 11.96
N GLU A 32 -6.05 10.93 11.30
CA GLU A 32 -6.51 11.30 9.96
C GLU A 32 -6.26 10.20 8.93
N TYR A 33 -5.27 9.33 9.16
CA TYR A 33 -4.98 8.23 8.25
C TYR A 33 -6.03 7.12 8.29
N ALA A 34 -6.93 7.16 9.25
CA ALA A 34 -8.05 6.22 9.29
C ALA A 34 -8.97 6.39 8.06
N ALA A 35 -8.96 7.58 7.45
CA ALA A 35 -9.75 7.85 6.25
C ALA A 35 -9.14 7.22 4.99
N VAL A 36 -7.88 6.81 5.03
CA VAL A 36 -7.21 6.19 3.89
C VAL A 36 -7.61 4.72 3.80
N LYS A 37 -8.25 4.33 2.70
CA LYS A 37 -8.65 2.95 2.47
C LYS A 37 -7.60 2.26 1.62
N VAL A 38 -7.20 1.08 2.06
CA VAL A 38 -6.21 0.28 1.33
C VAL A 38 -6.88 -1.00 0.85
N LYS A 39 -6.93 -1.17 -0.46
CA LYS A 39 -7.37 -2.41 -1.07
C LYS A 39 -6.17 -3.33 -1.17
N ILE A 40 -6.23 -4.46 -0.49
CA ILE A 40 -5.13 -5.43 -0.44
C ILE A 40 -5.42 -6.55 -1.43
N VAL A 41 -4.48 -6.78 -2.35
CA VAL A 41 -4.62 -7.81 -3.38
C VAL A 41 -3.42 -8.74 -3.32
N ASP A 42 -3.70 -10.03 -3.15
CA ASP A 42 -2.67 -11.07 -3.15
C ASP A 42 -2.40 -11.50 -4.59
N GLU A 43 -1.16 -11.31 -5.06
CA GLU A 43 -0.78 -11.59 -6.44
C GLU A 43 -0.83 -13.08 -6.77
N THR A 44 -0.77 -13.95 -5.76
CA THR A 44 -0.83 -15.40 -6.00
C THR A 44 -2.27 -15.88 -6.20
N ILE A 45 -3.23 -15.07 -5.80
CA ILE A 45 -4.66 -15.35 -5.97
C ILE A 45 -5.19 -14.66 -7.22
N GLU A 46 -4.94 -13.36 -7.37
CA GLU A 46 -5.42 -12.59 -8.51
C GLU A 46 -4.30 -12.36 -9.51
N LYS A 47 -3.87 -13.46 -10.12
CA LYS A 47 -2.69 -13.47 -10.99
C LYS A 47 -2.84 -12.60 -12.23
N ASP A 48 -4.00 -12.62 -12.86
CA ASP A 48 -4.23 -11.85 -14.09
C ASP A 48 -4.22 -10.36 -13.81
N PHE A 49 -4.86 -9.97 -12.71
CA PHE A 49 -4.84 -8.58 -12.30
C PHE A 49 -3.42 -8.11 -12.01
N ALA A 50 -2.66 -8.91 -11.25
CA ALA A 50 -1.27 -8.58 -10.92
C ALA A 50 -0.42 -8.45 -12.17
N ALA A 51 -0.61 -9.33 -13.16
CA ALA A 51 0.14 -9.31 -14.39
C ALA A 51 -0.13 -8.05 -15.24
N SER A 52 -1.27 -7.40 -15.02
CA SER A 52 -1.62 -6.16 -15.72
C SER A 52 -0.91 -4.93 -15.17
N LEU A 53 -0.24 -5.06 -14.01
CA LEU A 53 0.42 -3.95 -13.34
C LEU A 53 1.94 -4.03 -13.54
N ASP A 54 2.57 -2.87 -13.52
CA ASP A 54 4.02 -2.76 -13.72
C ASP A 54 4.73 -2.71 -12.37
N TYR A 55 5.08 -3.88 -11.84
CA TYR A 55 5.88 -3.99 -10.63
C TYR A 55 6.54 -5.37 -10.57
N TYR A 56 7.60 -5.50 -9.76
CA TYR A 56 8.34 -6.76 -9.59
C TYR A 56 8.37 -7.27 -8.16
N TYR A 57 8.28 -6.40 -7.17
CA TYR A 57 8.47 -6.76 -5.77
C TYR A 57 7.27 -6.37 -4.93
N VAL A 58 7.00 -7.13 -3.88
CA VAL A 58 5.94 -6.82 -2.93
C VAL A 58 6.54 -6.48 -1.57
N PRO A 59 5.89 -5.63 -0.75
CA PRO A 59 4.65 -4.93 -1.07
C PRO A 59 4.88 -3.80 -2.08
N THR A 60 3.86 -3.52 -2.90
CA THR A 60 3.89 -2.39 -3.82
C THR A 60 2.61 -1.60 -3.62
N PHE A 61 2.72 -0.27 -3.63
CA PHE A 61 1.61 0.64 -3.40
C PHE A 61 1.34 1.49 -4.62
N PHE A 62 0.07 1.53 -5.02
CA PHE A 62 -0.41 2.38 -6.12
C PHE A 62 -1.51 3.29 -5.61
N VAL A 63 -1.55 4.53 -6.11
CA VAL A 63 -2.67 5.44 -5.90
C VAL A 63 -3.07 5.95 -7.29
N GLU A 64 -4.32 5.70 -7.67
CA GLU A 64 -4.86 6.07 -8.97
C GLU A 64 -3.99 5.62 -10.14
N GLY A 65 -3.51 4.37 -10.06
CA GLY A 65 -2.69 3.80 -11.13
C GLY A 65 -1.23 4.19 -11.11
N GLU A 66 -0.83 5.10 -10.24
CA GLU A 66 0.56 5.52 -10.12
C GLU A 66 1.26 4.73 -9.02
N LYS A 67 2.38 4.10 -9.38
CA LYS A 67 3.19 3.37 -8.41
C LYS A 67 3.98 4.35 -7.57
N LEU A 68 3.76 4.32 -6.24
CA LEU A 68 4.42 5.22 -5.31
C LEU A 68 5.57 4.56 -4.55
N HIS A 69 5.50 3.27 -4.33
CA HIS A 69 6.56 2.53 -3.64
C HIS A 69 6.50 1.06 -4.04
N GLU A 70 7.67 0.46 -4.14
CA GLU A 70 7.80 -0.94 -4.49
C GLU A 70 8.91 -1.59 -3.66
N GLY A 71 8.63 -2.79 -3.11
CA GLY A 71 9.62 -3.56 -2.39
C GLY A 71 9.68 -3.22 -0.91
N ARG A 72 10.85 -3.38 -0.33
CA ARG A 72 11.05 -3.25 1.12
C ARG A 72 10.46 -1.94 1.66
N PRO A 73 9.51 -2.01 2.61
CA PRO A 73 8.84 -0.81 3.11
C PRO A 73 9.69 -0.11 4.18
N THR A 74 9.47 1.21 4.27
CA THR A 74 9.93 2.00 5.41
C THR A 74 8.74 2.78 5.92
N LEU A 75 8.78 3.19 7.19
CA LEU A 75 7.70 3.97 7.77
C LEU A 75 7.47 5.25 6.98
N GLU A 76 8.56 5.89 6.56
CA GLU A 76 8.48 7.12 5.78
C GLU A 76 7.83 6.91 4.42
N ALA A 77 8.16 5.81 3.73
CA ALA A 77 7.60 5.50 2.42
C ALA A 77 6.11 5.21 2.53
N VAL A 78 5.69 4.44 3.54
CA VAL A 78 4.28 4.11 3.75
C VAL A 78 3.50 5.39 4.11
N GLU A 79 4.07 6.24 4.96
CA GLU A 79 3.43 7.51 5.29
C GLU A 79 3.28 8.41 4.07
N ALA A 80 4.29 8.44 3.20
CA ALA A 80 4.21 9.23 1.96
C ALA A 80 3.04 8.78 1.09
N VAL A 81 2.78 7.47 1.02
CA VAL A 81 1.63 6.93 0.29
C VAL A 81 0.33 7.45 0.90
N PHE A 82 0.20 7.40 2.23
CA PHE A 82 -0.99 7.89 2.93
C PHE A 82 -1.20 9.38 2.70
N LYS A 83 -0.12 10.16 2.73
CA LYS A 83 -0.20 11.61 2.49
C LYS A 83 -0.69 11.92 1.07
N VAL A 84 -0.20 11.19 0.08
CA VAL A 84 -0.66 11.37 -1.30
C VAL A 84 -2.15 11.05 -1.40
N ALA A 85 -2.60 9.97 -0.78
CA ALA A 85 -4.01 9.59 -0.80
C ALA A 85 -4.90 10.67 -0.18
N LEU A 86 -4.45 11.30 0.93
CA LEU A 86 -5.22 12.36 1.58
C LEU A 86 -5.13 13.69 0.83
N ALA A 87 -3.96 14.02 0.29
CA ALA A 87 -3.73 15.33 -0.33
C ALA A 87 -4.60 15.56 -1.56
N ASN A 88 -5.07 14.49 -2.18
CA ASN A 88 -5.88 14.54 -3.41
C ASN A 88 -7.36 14.32 -3.13
N SER A 89 -7.75 14.46 -1.89
CA SER A 89 -9.15 14.25 -1.52
C SER A 89 -9.98 15.50 -1.78
#